data_e73b9a500146ca721980ff54b49407b4
#
_entry.id   e73b9a500146ca721980ff54b49407b4
#
_cell.length_a   1.000
_cell.length_b   1.000
_cell.length_c   1.000
_cell.angle_alpha   90.00
_cell.angle_beta   90.00
_cell.angle_gamma   90.00
#
_symmetry.space_group_name_H-M   'P 1'
#
loop_
_entity.id
_entity.type
_entity.pdbx_description
1 polymer ?
#
loop_
_entity_poly.entity_id
_entity_poly.type
_entity_poly.pdbx_seq_one_letter_code
_entity_poly.pdbx_strand_id
1 'polypeptide(L)'
;MSNTESVNLQEIQTKLYERLKPSGWGDKLKGFLLSDDFLKILQTLLNEAKDGRRFTPQVKQLFRAFEECPYNDLKVIMIGQDPYAYPGVADGIAFSCSNDGKVQASLRYIFKEIEDTVYPMQGYEWNPDLARWSNQGILMLNTALTTTINKVGQHYMLWQPFLAYLFDVLTFGNSGLVYVFMGKKAQEWMQSIPDNNWKLTCSHPASAAHQNQERWDSGNVFNKTSELVKKYYAYDIVW
;
A
#
# COMPACT_ATOMS: atom_id res chain seq x y z
N MET A 1 40.77 7.31 -2.23
CA MET A 1 40.31 6.43 -1.16
C MET A 1 38.89 6.85 -0.82
N SER A 2 37.88 6.18 -1.35
CA SER A 2 36.49 6.48 -1.08
C SER A 2 36.14 5.90 0.29
N ASN A 3 35.88 6.77 1.27
CA ASN A 3 35.24 6.40 2.51
C ASN A 3 33.83 5.86 2.14
N THR A 4 33.69 4.56 1.97
CA THR A 4 32.41 3.88 2.01
C THR A 4 31.99 3.83 3.47
N GLU A 5 31.27 4.85 3.94
CA GLU A 5 30.58 4.78 5.22
C GLU A 5 29.76 3.49 5.22
N SER A 6 30.01 2.63 6.17
CA SER A 6 29.24 1.40 6.35
C SER A 6 27.81 1.79 6.71
N VAL A 7 26.84 1.41 5.87
CA VAL A 7 25.42 1.67 6.11
C VAL A 7 25.02 1.00 7.43
N ASN A 8 24.62 1.80 8.41
CA ASN A 8 24.15 1.31 9.71
C ASN A 8 22.64 0.99 9.61
N LEU A 9 22.31 -0.30 9.48
CA LEU A 9 20.94 -0.75 9.31
C LEU A 9 20.08 -0.56 10.57
N GLN A 10 20.67 -0.66 11.77
CA GLN A 10 19.95 -0.39 13.03
C GLN A 10 19.57 1.09 13.14
N GLU A 11 20.41 1.97 12.64
CA GLU A 11 20.08 3.39 12.57
C GLU A 11 18.90 3.65 11.60
N ILE A 12 18.85 2.93 10.48
CA ILE A 12 17.72 3.00 9.54
C ILE A 12 16.43 2.49 10.23
N GLN A 13 16.46 1.36 10.93
CA GLN A 13 15.32 0.86 11.72
C GLN A 13 14.83 1.93 12.70
N THR A 14 15.73 2.51 13.47
CA THR A 14 15.39 3.54 14.46
C THR A 14 14.79 4.78 13.80
N LYS A 15 15.36 5.26 12.71
CA LYS A 15 14.83 6.41 11.95
C LYS A 15 13.43 6.15 11.41
N LEU A 16 13.17 4.97 10.87
CA LEU A 16 11.85 4.58 10.35
C LEU A 16 10.83 4.49 11.50
N TYR A 17 11.20 3.89 12.61
CA TYR A 17 10.37 3.83 13.81
C TYR A 17 9.98 5.23 14.32
N GLU A 18 10.98 6.12 14.53
CA GLU A 18 10.74 7.49 15.01
C GLU A 18 9.84 8.27 14.05
N ARG A 19 10.03 8.10 12.74
CA ARG A 19 9.24 8.78 11.72
C ARG A 19 7.76 8.36 11.72
N LEU A 20 7.45 7.11 12.11
CA LEU A 20 6.08 6.60 12.19
C LEU A 20 5.37 6.92 13.52
N LYS A 21 6.06 7.44 14.53
CA LYS A 21 5.44 7.80 15.81
C LYS A 21 4.31 8.83 15.68
N PRO A 22 4.46 9.92 14.91
CA PRO A 22 3.41 10.94 14.81
C PRO A 22 2.09 10.41 14.25
N SER A 23 2.13 9.41 13.37
CA SER A 23 0.95 8.77 12.82
C SER A 23 0.34 7.68 13.72
N GLY A 24 0.94 7.41 14.88
CA GLY A 24 0.53 6.35 15.80
C GLY A 24 0.96 4.93 15.38
N TRP A 25 1.43 4.74 14.16
CA TRP A 25 1.93 3.45 13.69
C TRP A 25 3.28 3.06 14.30
N GLY A 26 4.10 4.03 14.70
CA GLY A 26 5.38 3.75 15.35
C GLY A 26 5.23 2.77 16.51
N ASP A 27 4.36 3.06 17.46
CA ASP A 27 4.14 2.20 18.62
C ASP A 27 3.53 0.85 18.25
N LYS A 28 2.62 0.82 17.28
CA LYS A 28 1.98 -0.41 16.80
C LYS A 28 2.94 -1.34 16.07
N LEU A 29 3.85 -0.79 15.30
CA LEU A 29 4.82 -1.53 14.49
C LEU A 29 6.20 -1.65 15.15
N LYS A 30 6.40 -1.11 16.35
CA LYS A 30 7.68 -1.11 17.06
C LYS A 30 8.33 -2.48 17.12
N GLY A 31 7.55 -3.51 17.51
CA GLY A 31 8.03 -4.88 17.66
C GLY A 31 8.60 -5.44 16.37
N PHE A 32 8.04 -5.07 15.22
CA PHE A 32 8.57 -5.47 13.91
C PHE A 32 9.72 -4.58 13.44
N LEU A 33 9.53 -3.26 13.50
CA LEU A 33 10.53 -2.29 12.97
C LEU A 33 11.89 -2.41 13.64
N LEU A 34 11.92 -2.79 14.93
CA LEU A 34 13.16 -2.98 15.68
C LEU A 34 13.58 -4.45 15.79
N SER A 35 12.96 -5.37 15.03
CA SER A 35 13.27 -6.79 15.05
C SER A 35 14.39 -7.18 14.09
N ASP A 36 14.93 -8.38 14.32
CA ASP A 36 15.87 -9.02 13.40
C ASP A 36 15.24 -9.36 12.04
N ASP A 37 13.93 -9.59 11.98
CA ASP A 37 13.27 -9.89 10.71
C ASP A 37 13.23 -8.67 9.80
N PHE A 38 12.96 -7.48 10.35
CA PHE A 38 13.06 -6.26 9.56
C PHE A 38 14.52 -5.93 9.21
N LEU A 39 15.47 -6.21 10.11
CA LEU A 39 16.89 -6.09 9.80
C LEU A 39 17.31 -6.98 8.62
N LYS A 40 16.83 -8.22 8.54
CA LYS A 40 17.07 -9.14 7.41
C LYS A 40 16.50 -8.59 6.10
N ILE A 41 15.31 -7.96 6.14
CA ILE A 41 14.73 -7.29 4.96
C ILE A 41 15.67 -6.18 4.48
N LEU A 42 16.07 -5.28 5.37
CA LEU A 42 16.98 -4.17 5.03
C LEU A 42 18.32 -4.69 4.49
N GLN A 43 18.88 -5.75 5.10
CA GLN A 43 20.11 -6.38 4.64
C GLN A 43 19.97 -6.96 3.24
N THR A 44 18.84 -7.59 2.94
CA THR A 44 18.56 -8.14 1.60
C THR A 44 18.50 -7.02 0.56
N LEU A 45 17.80 -5.93 0.84
CA LEU A 45 17.71 -4.76 -0.05
C LEU A 45 19.09 -4.10 -0.25
N LEU A 46 19.90 -4.00 0.82
CA LEU A 46 21.26 -3.47 0.73
C LEU A 46 22.15 -4.37 -0.13
N ASN A 47 22.07 -5.69 0.01
CA ASN A 47 22.85 -6.62 -0.79
C ASN A 47 22.46 -6.55 -2.26
N GLU A 48 21.16 -6.45 -2.58
CA GLU A 48 20.71 -6.23 -3.95
C GLU A 48 21.28 -4.94 -4.55
N ALA A 49 21.27 -3.85 -3.77
CA ALA A 49 21.82 -2.58 -4.22
C ALA A 49 23.35 -2.67 -4.48
N LYS A 50 24.10 -3.39 -3.64
CA LYS A 50 25.53 -3.66 -3.83
C LYS A 50 25.80 -4.49 -5.09
N ASP A 51 24.92 -5.42 -5.43
CA ASP A 51 24.98 -6.25 -6.65
C ASP A 51 24.51 -5.48 -7.90
N GLY A 52 24.26 -4.17 -7.80
CA GLY A 52 23.80 -3.33 -8.92
C GLY A 52 22.29 -3.50 -9.24
N ARG A 53 21.55 -4.28 -8.47
CA ARG A 53 20.10 -4.42 -8.60
C ARG A 53 19.42 -3.30 -7.83
N ARG A 54 18.62 -2.50 -8.49
CA ARG A 54 17.85 -1.43 -7.88
C ARG A 54 16.45 -1.88 -7.57
N PHE A 55 15.91 -1.45 -6.43
CA PHE A 55 14.53 -1.67 -6.02
C PHE A 55 13.75 -0.36 -5.92
N THR A 56 12.44 -0.45 -5.82
CA THR A 56 11.50 0.66 -5.72
C THR A 56 10.40 0.30 -4.71
N PRO A 57 9.82 1.27 -3.97
CA PRO A 57 10.24 2.65 -3.80
C PRO A 57 11.56 2.81 -3.03
N GLN A 58 12.05 4.04 -2.88
CA GLN A 58 13.23 4.33 -2.05
C GLN A 58 12.94 4.05 -0.57
N VAL A 59 13.97 3.69 0.21
CA VAL A 59 13.83 3.37 1.66
C VAL A 59 13.09 4.45 2.44
N LYS A 60 13.31 5.72 2.11
CA LYS A 60 12.60 6.85 2.75
C LYS A 60 11.09 6.89 2.48
N GLN A 61 10.60 6.14 1.50
CA GLN A 61 9.18 6.09 1.12
C GLN A 61 8.50 4.78 1.51
N LEU A 62 9.22 3.81 2.11
CA LEU A 62 8.69 2.47 2.42
C LEU A 62 7.38 2.48 3.19
N PHE A 63 7.24 3.40 4.12
CA PHE A 63 6.08 3.48 5.02
C PHE A 63 5.24 4.74 4.81
N ARG A 64 5.35 5.41 3.65
CA ARG A 64 4.57 6.62 3.37
C ARG A 64 3.06 6.40 3.53
N ALA A 65 2.53 5.25 3.13
CA ALA A 65 1.11 4.91 3.32
C ALA A 65 0.69 4.99 4.80
N PHE A 66 1.57 4.60 5.71
CA PHE A 66 1.34 4.64 7.16
C PHE A 66 1.53 6.04 7.75
N GLU A 67 2.38 6.86 7.16
CA GLU A 67 2.57 8.25 7.56
C GLU A 67 1.37 9.11 7.19
N GLU A 68 0.82 8.89 5.98
CA GLU A 68 -0.32 9.64 5.45
C GLU A 68 -1.68 9.14 5.96
N CYS A 69 -1.74 7.94 6.57
CA CYS A 69 -2.95 7.37 7.15
C CYS A 69 -2.74 7.09 8.66
N PRO A 70 -3.04 8.04 9.55
CA PRO A 70 -2.86 7.85 10.98
C PRO A 70 -3.65 6.64 11.49
N TYR A 71 -3.07 5.88 12.43
CA TYR A 71 -3.67 4.65 12.96
C TYR A 71 -5.07 4.86 13.55
N ASN A 72 -5.26 5.97 14.25
CA ASN A 72 -6.54 6.28 14.91
C ASN A 72 -7.64 6.70 13.92
N ASP A 73 -7.28 7.09 12.69
CA ASP A 73 -8.22 7.50 11.64
C ASP A 73 -8.60 6.34 10.72
N LEU A 74 -7.96 5.18 10.90
CA LEU A 74 -8.08 4.02 10.02
C LEU A 74 -9.53 3.52 9.92
N LYS A 75 -10.04 3.41 8.70
CA LYS A 75 -11.37 2.92 8.36
C LYS A 75 -11.32 1.84 7.28
N VAL A 76 -10.42 2.01 6.31
CA VAL A 76 -10.31 1.15 5.13
C VAL A 76 -8.86 0.71 4.93
N ILE A 77 -8.65 -0.54 4.53
CA ILE A 77 -7.36 -1.05 4.06
C ILE A 77 -7.55 -1.54 2.62
N MET A 78 -7.00 -0.80 1.65
CA MET A 78 -6.99 -1.22 0.24
C MET A 78 -5.66 -1.90 -0.06
N ILE A 79 -5.73 -3.16 -0.48
CA ILE A 79 -4.54 -4.01 -0.62
C ILE A 79 -4.32 -4.33 -2.10
N GLY A 80 -3.22 -3.80 -2.65
CA GLY A 80 -2.70 -4.14 -3.96
C GLY A 80 -1.66 -5.25 -3.90
N GLN A 81 -0.91 -5.42 -4.97
CA GLN A 81 0.03 -6.50 -5.15
C GLN A 81 1.45 -6.08 -4.76
N ASP A 82 2.10 -5.26 -5.55
CA ASP A 82 3.46 -4.76 -5.36
C ASP A 82 3.61 -3.36 -5.99
N PRO A 83 4.66 -2.62 -5.62
CA PRO A 83 4.90 -1.30 -6.20
C PRO A 83 5.15 -1.35 -7.71
N TYR A 84 4.89 -0.25 -8.41
CA TYR A 84 5.30 -0.11 -9.80
C TYR A 84 6.79 -0.41 -9.95
N ALA A 85 7.13 -1.39 -10.78
CA ALA A 85 8.50 -1.86 -10.96
C ALA A 85 9.34 -0.95 -11.91
N TYR A 86 9.00 0.33 -12.03
CA TYR A 86 9.70 1.30 -12.85
C TYR A 86 10.49 2.28 -11.99
N PRO A 87 11.67 2.73 -12.45
CA PRO A 87 12.48 3.69 -11.71
C PRO A 87 11.72 4.99 -11.41
N GLY A 88 11.69 5.38 -10.13
CA GLY A 88 11.14 6.68 -9.72
C GLY A 88 9.62 6.81 -9.78
N VAL A 89 8.86 5.75 -10.02
CA VAL A 89 7.40 5.79 -10.11
C VAL A 89 6.74 5.56 -8.75
N ALA A 90 7.01 4.41 -8.12
CA ALA A 90 6.42 4.08 -6.83
C ALA A 90 6.85 5.08 -5.74
N ASP A 91 5.92 5.51 -4.93
CA ASP A 91 6.08 6.54 -3.90
C ASP A 91 5.76 6.08 -2.47
N GLY A 92 5.50 4.78 -2.28
CA GLY A 92 5.22 4.17 -0.98
C GLY A 92 3.75 4.04 -0.61
N ILE A 93 2.84 4.54 -1.45
CA ILE A 93 1.39 4.34 -1.35
C ILE A 93 0.97 3.44 -2.50
N ALA A 94 0.18 2.38 -2.23
CA ALA A 94 -0.25 1.47 -3.28
C ALA A 94 -1.01 2.20 -4.39
N PHE A 95 -0.70 1.88 -5.66
CA PHE A 95 -1.22 2.52 -6.88
C PHE A 95 -0.84 3.98 -7.09
N SER A 96 -0.34 4.69 -6.07
CA SER A 96 0.11 6.08 -6.19
C SER A 96 1.40 6.20 -7.02
N CYS A 97 1.52 7.29 -7.76
CA CYS A 97 2.68 7.59 -8.62
C CYS A 97 2.98 9.10 -8.66
N SER A 98 3.01 9.72 -7.49
CA SER A 98 3.26 11.16 -7.35
C SER A 98 4.68 11.58 -7.76
N ASN A 99 5.64 10.65 -7.71
CA ASN A 99 7.05 10.96 -7.97
C ASN A 99 7.32 11.44 -9.41
N ASP A 100 6.61 10.90 -10.42
CA ASP A 100 6.75 11.30 -11.83
C ASP A 100 5.56 12.10 -12.36
N GLY A 101 4.50 12.21 -11.54
CA GLY A 101 3.29 12.95 -11.88
C GLY A 101 2.46 12.35 -13.03
N LYS A 102 2.80 11.13 -13.49
CA LYS A 102 2.13 10.46 -14.61
C LYS A 102 1.22 9.35 -14.11
N VAL A 103 -0.04 9.40 -14.51
CA VAL A 103 -1.00 8.35 -14.18
C VAL A 103 -0.60 7.03 -14.87
N GLN A 104 -0.22 6.04 -14.07
CA GLN A 104 0.18 4.72 -14.52
C GLN A 104 -1.04 3.88 -14.94
N ALA A 105 -0.82 2.81 -15.71
CA ALA A 105 -1.90 2.01 -16.31
C ALA A 105 -2.94 1.52 -15.29
N SER A 106 -2.52 0.90 -14.19
CA SER A 106 -3.46 0.43 -13.14
C SER A 106 -4.26 1.57 -12.54
N LEU A 107 -3.62 2.70 -12.23
CA LEU A 107 -4.29 3.87 -11.66
C LEU A 107 -5.27 4.52 -12.65
N ARG A 108 -4.97 4.49 -13.95
CA ARG A 108 -5.89 4.96 -15.00
C ARG A 108 -7.21 4.18 -14.98
N TYR A 109 -7.15 2.86 -14.84
CA TYR A 109 -8.34 2.02 -14.72
C TYR A 109 -9.11 2.29 -13.43
N ILE A 110 -8.41 2.52 -12.32
CA ILE A 110 -9.03 2.90 -11.05
C ILE A 110 -9.77 4.23 -11.20
N PHE A 111 -9.13 5.25 -11.75
CA PHE A 111 -9.76 6.56 -11.93
C PHE A 111 -10.95 6.50 -12.88
N LYS A 112 -10.83 5.74 -13.98
CA LYS A 112 -11.95 5.55 -14.90
C LYS A 112 -13.14 4.86 -14.25
N GLU A 113 -12.90 3.84 -13.45
CA GLU A 113 -13.96 3.15 -12.68
C GLU A 113 -14.64 4.09 -11.69
N ILE A 114 -13.87 4.91 -10.96
CA ILE A 114 -14.41 5.90 -10.02
C ILE A 114 -15.23 6.98 -10.78
N GLU A 115 -14.71 7.50 -11.88
CA GLU A 115 -15.40 8.48 -12.72
C GLU A 115 -16.74 7.94 -13.22
N ASP A 116 -16.76 6.69 -13.71
CA ASP A 116 -17.94 6.08 -14.30
C ASP A 116 -19.00 5.65 -13.25
N THR A 117 -18.57 5.23 -12.05
CA THR A 117 -19.45 4.57 -11.08
C THR A 117 -19.75 5.41 -9.85
N VAL A 118 -18.82 6.26 -9.41
CA VAL A 118 -19.01 7.11 -8.23
C VAL A 118 -19.42 8.52 -8.61
N TYR A 119 -18.79 9.08 -9.67
CA TYR A 119 -19.02 10.46 -10.10
C TYR A 119 -19.56 10.55 -11.55
N PRO A 120 -20.59 9.79 -11.94
CA PRO A 120 -21.06 9.82 -13.30
C PRO A 120 -21.50 11.24 -13.69
N MET A 121 -20.96 11.74 -14.81
CA MET A 121 -21.27 13.07 -15.38
C MET A 121 -20.88 14.30 -14.52
N GLN A 122 -20.08 14.12 -13.43
CA GLN A 122 -19.68 15.23 -12.56
C GLN A 122 -18.28 15.78 -12.87
N GLY A 123 -17.51 15.07 -13.68
CA GLY A 123 -16.08 15.31 -13.84
C GLY A 123 -15.28 14.78 -12.64
N TYR A 124 -14.14 14.17 -12.90
CA TYR A 124 -13.28 13.63 -11.86
C TYR A 124 -11.82 14.02 -12.13
N GLU A 125 -11.15 14.57 -11.12
CA GLU A 125 -9.75 14.96 -11.24
C GLU A 125 -8.81 13.76 -11.05
N TRP A 126 -8.03 13.45 -12.08
CA TRP A 126 -7.07 12.37 -12.07
C TRP A 126 -5.75 12.81 -11.45
N ASN A 127 -5.71 12.92 -10.13
CA ASN A 127 -4.51 13.25 -9.39
C ASN A 127 -3.70 11.98 -9.03
N PRO A 128 -2.46 11.82 -9.54
CA PRO A 128 -1.65 10.62 -9.31
C PRO A 128 -1.14 10.45 -7.87
N ASP A 129 -1.23 11.49 -7.02
CA ASP A 129 -0.94 11.39 -5.59
C ASP A 129 -2.18 10.93 -4.80
N LEU A 130 -2.12 9.71 -4.26
CA LEU A 130 -3.21 9.12 -3.49
C LEU A 130 -3.12 9.41 -1.98
N ALA A 131 -2.20 10.28 -1.53
CA ALA A 131 -2.17 10.74 -0.14
C ALA A 131 -3.52 11.33 0.30
N ARG A 132 -4.26 11.98 -0.63
CA ARG A 132 -5.60 12.49 -0.37
C ARG A 132 -6.62 11.41 0.07
N TRP A 133 -6.44 10.16 -0.36
CA TRP A 133 -7.25 9.04 0.12
C TRP A 133 -6.74 8.55 1.48
N SER A 134 -5.42 8.44 1.63
CA SER A 134 -4.80 8.01 2.89
C SER A 134 -5.17 8.94 4.05
N ASN A 135 -5.20 10.25 3.81
CA ASN A 135 -5.58 11.27 4.80
C ASN A 135 -7.06 11.18 5.25
N GLN A 136 -7.89 10.39 4.55
CA GLN A 136 -9.26 10.09 4.95
C GLN A 136 -9.40 8.80 5.79
N GLY A 137 -8.28 8.16 6.13
CA GLY A 137 -8.25 6.90 6.87
C GLY A 137 -8.30 5.66 5.96
N ILE A 138 -7.83 5.78 4.72
CA ILE A 138 -7.70 4.68 3.78
C ILE A 138 -6.22 4.29 3.66
N LEU A 139 -5.82 3.22 4.33
CA LEU A 139 -4.47 2.68 4.21
C LEU A 139 -4.30 1.98 2.86
N MET A 140 -3.55 2.61 1.96
CA MET A 140 -3.25 2.10 0.63
C MET A 140 -1.98 1.24 0.68
N LEU A 141 -2.14 -0.08 0.80
CA LEU A 141 -1.08 -1.05 1.09
C LEU A 141 -0.82 -1.98 -0.10
N ASN A 142 0.42 -2.38 -0.31
CA ASN A 142 0.77 -3.51 -1.17
C ASN A 142 1.18 -4.74 -0.35
N THR A 143 0.98 -5.95 -0.90
CA THR A 143 1.43 -7.20 -0.25
C THR A 143 2.95 -7.31 -0.19
N ALA A 144 3.68 -6.55 -0.98
CA ALA A 144 5.11 -6.32 -0.84
C ALA A 144 5.39 -4.81 -0.89
N LEU A 145 6.13 -4.28 0.10
CA LEU A 145 6.41 -2.84 0.14
C LEU A 145 7.52 -2.42 -0.84
N THR A 146 8.27 -3.37 -1.39
CA THR A 146 9.28 -3.12 -2.43
C THR A 146 9.20 -4.17 -3.53
N THR A 147 9.76 -3.83 -4.68
CA THR A 147 10.07 -4.80 -5.74
C THR A 147 11.36 -4.41 -6.46
N THR A 148 12.07 -5.37 -7.05
CA THR A 148 13.23 -5.07 -7.90
C THR A 148 12.75 -4.40 -9.18
N ILE A 149 13.46 -3.37 -9.65
CA ILE A 149 13.13 -2.67 -10.90
C ILE A 149 13.05 -3.67 -12.05
N ASN A 150 12.00 -3.58 -12.86
CA ASN A 150 11.63 -4.47 -13.96
C ASN A 150 11.30 -5.93 -13.54
N LYS A 151 11.08 -6.21 -12.24
CA LYS A 151 10.75 -7.55 -11.75
C LYS A 151 9.57 -7.51 -10.79
N VAL A 152 8.37 -7.60 -11.34
CA VAL A 152 7.12 -7.68 -10.55
C VAL A 152 7.14 -8.94 -9.67
N GLY A 153 6.72 -8.80 -8.42
CA GLY A 153 6.57 -9.90 -7.46
C GLY A 153 7.86 -10.41 -6.82
N GLN A 154 9.02 -9.83 -7.14
CA GLN A 154 10.32 -10.33 -6.66
C GLN A 154 10.44 -10.37 -5.13
N HIS A 155 9.76 -9.46 -4.41
CA HIS A 155 9.88 -9.32 -2.97
C HIS A 155 8.67 -9.82 -2.17
N TYR A 156 7.73 -10.58 -2.77
CA TYR A 156 6.56 -11.08 -2.02
C TYR A 156 6.95 -11.88 -0.78
N MET A 157 7.85 -12.85 -0.94
CA MET A 157 8.30 -13.66 0.18
C MET A 157 9.07 -12.85 1.22
N LEU A 158 9.82 -11.84 0.78
CA LEU A 158 10.60 -10.96 1.65
C LEU A 158 9.71 -10.17 2.64
N TRP A 159 8.51 -9.74 2.18
CA TRP A 159 7.61 -8.91 2.98
C TRP A 159 6.52 -9.69 3.72
N GLN A 160 6.42 -11.00 3.54
CA GLN A 160 5.42 -11.82 4.27
C GLN A 160 5.49 -11.69 5.79
N PRO A 161 6.68 -11.68 6.45
CA PRO A 161 6.75 -11.50 7.89
C PRO A 161 6.15 -10.17 8.36
N PHE A 162 6.34 -9.09 7.59
CA PHE A 162 5.74 -7.80 7.88
C PHE A 162 4.22 -7.84 7.79
N LEU A 163 3.68 -8.42 6.72
CA LEU A 163 2.22 -8.48 6.54
C LEU A 163 1.55 -9.34 7.63
N ALA A 164 2.16 -10.47 7.99
CA ALA A 164 1.66 -11.31 9.08
C ALA A 164 1.59 -10.50 10.39
N TYR A 165 2.68 -9.81 10.75
CA TYR A 165 2.73 -8.94 11.92
C TYR A 165 1.70 -7.81 11.86
N LEU A 166 1.57 -7.14 10.72
CA LEU A 166 0.61 -6.05 10.52
C LEU A 166 -0.83 -6.54 10.71
N PHE A 167 -1.19 -7.67 10.13
CA PHE A 167 -2.54 -8.21 10.28
C PHE A 167 -2.84 -8.66 11.70
N ASP A 168 -1.87 -9.15 12.45
CA ASP A 168 -2.01 -9.42 13.89
C ASP A 168 -2.29 -8.11 14.64
N VAL A 169 -1.52 -7.04 14.41
CA VAL A 169 -1.74 -5.71 15.00
C VAL A 169 -3.14 -5.19 14.69
N LEU A 170 -3.59 -5.32 13.44
CA LEU A 170 -4.92 -4.88 13.03
C LEU A 170 -6.02 -5.72 13.65
N THR A 171 -5.83 -7.02 13.77
CA THR A 171 -6.79 -7.96 14.37
C THR A 171 -7.00 -7.70 15.85
N PHE A 172 -5.92 -7.49 16.61
CA PHE A 172 -6.00 -7.25 18.06
C PHE A 172 -6.40 -5.81 18.42
N GLY A 173 -6.18 -4.86 17.53
CA GLY A 173 -6.39 -3.43 17.80
C GLY A 173 -7.68 -2.83 17.24
N ASN A 174 -8.37 -3.52 16.31
CA ASN A 174 -9.47 -2.94 15.56
C ASN A 174 -10.59 -3.94 15.26
N SER A 175 -11.78 -3.40 15.04
CA SER A 175 -12.94 -4.12 14.50
C SER A 175 -13.76 -3.20 13.61
N GLY A 176 -14.51 -3.77 12.66
CA GLY A 176 -15.35 -3.00 11.76
C GLY A 176 -14.59 -2.30 10.63
N LEU A 177 -13.32 -2.64 10.41
CA LEU A 177 -12.55 -2.13 9.27
C LEU A 177 -13.07 -2.71 7.95
N VAL A 178 -12.94 -1.94 6.88
CA VAL A 178 -13.27 -2.38 5.52
C VAL A 178 -11.98 -2.75 4.79
N TYR A 179 -11.82 -4.03 4.47
CA TYR A 179 -10.71 -4.53 3.68
C TYR A 179 -11.11 -4.69 2.22
N VAL A 180 -10.32 -4.13 1.31
CA VAL A 180 -10.50 -4.26 -0.14
C VAL A 180 -9.29 -4.98 -0.73
N PHE A 181 -9.48 -6.22 -1.17
CA PHE A 181 -8.43 -7.07 -1.73
C PHE A 181 -8.45 -6.98 -3.26
N MET A 182 -7.47 -6.31 -3.85
CA MET A 182 -7.39 -6.03 -5.28
C MET A 182 -6.46 -7.03 -5.98
N GLY A 183 -7.03 -8.10 -6.51
CA GLY A 183 -6.30 -9.17 -7.20
C GLY A 183 -5.95 -10.37 -6.32
N LYS A 184 -5.56 -11.46 -7.00
CA LYS A 184 -5.34 -12.78 -6.36
C LYS A 184 -4.31 -12.75 -5.23
N LYS A 185 -3.21 -12.00 -5.40
CA LYS A 185 -2.14 -11.92 -4.38
C LYS A 185 -2.62 -11.24 -3.09
N ALA A 186 -3.41 -10.19 -3.21
CA ALA A 186 -4.04 -9.57 -2.05
C ALA A 186 -5.05 -10.53 -1.38
N GLN A 187 -5.85 -11.25 -2.16
CA GLN A 187 -6.87 -12.19 -1.67
C GLN A 187 -6.30 -13.38 -0.91
N GLU A 188 -5.04 -13.77 -1.11
CA GLU A 188 -4.36 -14.82 -0.33
C GLU A 188 -4.38 -14.50 1.19
N TRP A 189 -4.48 -13.22 1.57
CA TRP A 189 -4.50 -12.76 2.95
C TRP A 189 -5.89 -12.66 3.58
N MET A 190 -6.97 -12.92 2.84
CA MET A 190 -8.34 -12.77 3.35
C MET A 190 -8.64 -13.63 4.58
N GLN A 191 -8.05 -14.81 4.65
CA GLN A 191 -8.26 -15.74 5.77
C GLN A 191 -7.61 -15.25 7.07
N SER A 192 -6.62 -14.35 6.99
CA SER A 192 -6.00 -13.73 8.16
C SER A 192 -6.86 -12.63 8.80
N ILE A 193 -7.97 -12.24 8.16
CA ILE A 193 -8.83 -11.17 8.65
C ILE A 193 -10.05 -11.76 9.35
N PRO A 194 -10.31 -11.41 10.63
CA PRO A 194 -11.47 -11.87 11.39
C PRO A 194 -12.80 -11.40 10.77
N ASP A 195 -13.88 -12.14 11.07
CA ASP A 195 -15.21 -11.91 10.49
C ASP A 195 -15.95 -10.69 11.08
N ASN A 196 -15.39 -10.07 12.12
CA ASN A 196 -15.86 -8.78 12.66
C ASN A 196 -15.40 -7.57 11.81
N ASN A 197 -14.87 -7.81 10.62
CA ASN A 197 -14.47 -6.82 9.61
C ASN A 197 -15.17 -7.09 8.28
N TRP A 198 -15.19 -6.10 7.42
CA TRP A 198 -15.78 -6.19 6.07
C TRP A 198 -14.72 -6.58 5.06
N LYS A 199 -15.01 -7.55 4.20
CA LYS A 199 -14.07 -8.05 3.18
C LYS A 199 -14.68 -7.89 1.80
N LEU A 200 -14.12 -7.00 1.00
CA LEU A 200 -14.48 -6.78 -0.40
C LEU A 200 -13.34 -7.28 -1.29
N THR A 201 -13.69 -7.82 -2.45
CA THR A 201 -12.71 -8.33 -3.42
C THR A 201 -13.00 -7.83 -4.81
N CYS A 202 -11.96 -7.60 -5.59
CA CYS A 202 -12.04 -7.35 -7.03
C CYS A 202 -10.83 -7.95 -7.75
N SER A 203 -10.87 -7.97 -9.07
CA SER A 203 -9.69 -8.28 -9.89
C SER A 203 -8.64 -7.18 -9.73
N HIS A 204 -7.39 -7.47 -10.07
CA HIS A 204 -6.38 -6.42 -10.11
C HIS A 204 -6.57 -5.51 -11.33
N PRO A 205 -6.48 -4.16 -11.22
CA PRO A 205 -6.70 -3.27 -12.37
C PRO A 205 -5.78 -3.55 -13.55
N ALA A 206 -4.54 -4.00 -13.31
CA ALA A 206 -3.62 -4.40 -14.38
C ALA A 206 -4.13 -5.57 -15.23
N SER A 207 -5.09 -6.39 -14.74
CA SER A 207 -5.65 -7.47 -15.54
C SER A 207 -6.43 -6.94 -16.75
N ALA A 208 -7.11 -5.82 -16.60
CA ALA A 208 -7.80 -5.16 -17.71
C ALA A 208 -6.82 -4.61 -18.74
N ALA A 209 -5.69 -4.03 -18.29
CA ALA A 209 -4.62 -3.57 -19.17
C ALA A 209 -4.00 -4.72 -19.98
N HIS A 210 -3.70 -5.86 -19.35
CA HIS A 210 -3.16 -7.04 -20.01
C HIS A 210 -4.11 -7.68 -21.02
N GLN A 211 -5.41 -7.54 -20.82
CA GLN A 211 -6.44 -8.07 -21.72
C GLN A 211 -6.91 -7.04 -22.75
N ASN A 212 -6.29 -5.86 -22.82
CA ASN A 212 -6.71 -4.74 -23.68
C ASN A 212 -8.19 -4.38 -23.55
N GLN A 213 -8.73 -4.48 -22.33
CA GLN A 213 -10.10 -4.08 -22.06
C GLN A 213 -10.21 -2.57 -22.02
N GLU A 214 -11.30 -2.00 -22.49
CA GLU A 214 -11.56 -0.55 -22.40
C GLU A 214 -11.82 -0.11 -20.95
N ARG A 215 -12.41 -1.00 -20.14
CA ARG A 215 -12.80 -0.75 -18.75
C ARG A 215 -12.37 -1.90 -17.86
N TRP A 216 -12.14 -1.56 -16.60
CA TRP A 216 -11.93 -2.51 -15.53
C TRP A 216 -13.23 -2.60 -14.71
N ASP A 217 -13.77 -3.79 -14.58
CA ASP A 217 -14.91 -4.05 -13.70
C ASP A 217 -14.39 -4.39 -12.30
N SER A 218 -14.58 -3.46 -11.37
CA SER A 218 -14.24 -3.64 -9.96
C SER A 218 -15.35 -4.37 -9.18
N GLY A 219 -16.50 -4.68 -9.78
CA GLY A 219 -17.67 -5.13 -9.07
C GLY A 219 -18.24 -4.04 -8.15
N ASN A 220 -18.09 -2.78 -8.54
CA ASN A 220 -18.56 -1.59 -7.80
C ASN A 220 -17.92 -1.42 -6.41
N VAL A 221 -16.64 -1.80 -6.26
CA VAL A 221 -15.95 -1.85 -4.97
C VAL A 221 -15.85 -0.49 -4.28
N PHE A 222 -15.72 0.61 -5.04
CA PHE A 222 -15.59 1.97 -4.48
C PHE A 222 -16.90 2.43 -3.84
N ASN A 223 -18.04 2.27 -4.51
CA ASN A 223 -19.36 2.58 -3.93
C ASN A 223 -19.65 1.71 -2.70
N LYS A 224 -19.40 0.39 -2.77
CA LYS A 224 -19.56 -0.51 -1.63
C LYS A 224 -18.71 -0.09 -0.43
N THR A 225 -17.47 0.33 -0.66
CA THR A 225 -16.59 0.84 0.38
C THR A 225 -17.16 2.12 0.99
N SER A 226 -17.60 3.07 0.16
CA SER A 226 -18.21 4.32 0.62
C SER A 226 -19.48 4.07 1.44
N GLU A 227 -20.36 3.17 1.00
CA GLU A 227 -21.58 2.79 1.73
C GLU A 227 -21.26 2.21 3.12
N LEU A 228 -20.28 1.30 3.21
CA LEU A 228 -19.85 0.72 4.48
C LEU A 228 -19.25 1.78 5.41
N VAL A 229 -18.35 2.64 4.90
CA VAL A 229 -17.75 3.70 5.70
C VAL A 229 -18.78 4.72 6.15
N LYS A 230 -19.71 5.12 5.30
CA LYS A 230 -20.81 6.01 5.67
C LYS A 230 -21.68 5.39 6.75
N LYS A 231 -22.01 4.11 6.61
CA LYS A 231 -22.89 3.38 7.57
C LYS A 231 -22.26 3.22 8.96
N TYR A 232 -20.96 2.88 9.02
CA TYR A 232 -20.32 2.50 10.30
C TYR A 232 -19.49 3.61 10.93
N TYR A 233 -19.03 4.57 10.13
CA TYR A 233 -18.19 5.69 10.61
C TYR A 233 -18.86 7.05 10.44
N ALA A 234 -20.07 7.12 9.85
CA ALA A 234 -20.75 8.38 9.51
C ALA A 234 -19.86 9.34 8.69
N TYR A 235 -19.01 8.77 7.80
CA TYR A 235 -18.03 9.51 7.02
C TYR A 235 -18.27 9.29 5.53
N ASP A 236 -18.29 10.37 4.76
CA ASP A 236 -18.39 10.32 3.30
C ASP A 236 -16.99 10.38 2.68
N ILE A 237 -16.57 9.28 2.02
CA ILE A 237 -15.29 9.23 1.31
C ILE A 237 -15.36 10.10 0.05
N VAL A 238 -14.31 10.90 -0.17
CA VAL A 238 -14.06 11.61 -1.42
C VAL A 238 -12.92 10.90 -2.14
N TRP A 239 -13.25 10.21 -3.22
CA TRP A 239 -12.27 9.46 -4.00
C TRP A 239 -11.40 10.34 -4.89
#